data_78f79746d613775a7ffdd7a14530f92b
#
_entry.id   78f79746d613775a7ffdd7a14530f92b
#
_cell.length_a   1.000
_cell.length_b   1.000
_cell.length_c   1.000
_cell.angle_alpha   90.00
_cell.angle_beta   90.00
_cell.angle_gamma   90.00
#
_symmetry.space_group_name_H-M   'P 1'
#
loop_
_entity.id
_entity.type
_entity.pdbx_description
1 polymer ?
#
loop_
_entity_poly.entity_id
_entity_poly.type
_entity_poly.pdbx_seq_one_letter_code
_entity_poly.pdbx_strand_id
1 'polypeptide(L)'
;ELSNAQSLFKMPSTFYPDTASFLKQHPVYELNNECVLLKGARVFEFEKIAERLRKRTHQTYLEVNLSRMQHNIDAVKAKVGKQTKVMAMVKALAYGSGDYQIAKLLETNKIDYLGVAYTDEATKLRSSGVSTPIMVLNPDLTDLTPYLDFQIEPVIYSFDSLSKVQNKDIKIHLEFDTGMHRLGFDTSD
;
A
#
# COMPACT_ATOMS: atom_id res chain seq x y z
N GLU A 1 9.87 -29.73 -26.56
CA GLU A 1 11.10 -30.57 -26.47
C GLU A 1 10.95 -31.72 -25.48
N LEU A 2 10.29 -31.55 -24.33
CA LEU A 2 10.10 -32.62 -23.34
C LEU A 2 9.14 -33.73 -23.79
N SER A 3 8.17 -33.43 -24.65
CA SER A 3 7.25 -34.41 -25.22
C SER A 3 7.95 -35.50 -26.02
N ASN A 4 9.10 -35.18 -26.64
CA ASN A 4 9.92 -36.15 -27.37
C ASN A 4 10.73 -37.07 -26.47
N ALA A 5 10.82 -36.75 -25.18
CA ALA A 5 11.56 -37.56 -24.20
C ALA A 5 10.65 -38.56 -23.44
N GLN A 6 9.37 -38.62 -23.76
CA GLN A 6 8.39 -39.48 -23.05
C GLN A 6 8.83 -40.94 -22.97
N SER A 7 9.39 -41.47 -24.05
CA SER A 7 9.86 -42.85 -24.12
C SER A 7 11.07 -43.15 -23.22
N LEU A 8 11.75 -42.14 -22.69
CA LEU A 8 12.90 -42.28 -21.80
C LEU A 8 12.52 -42.47 -20.33
N PHE A 9 11.25 -42.18 -19.98
CA PHE A 9 10.80 -42.31 -18.60
C PHE A 9 10.27 -43.70 -18.34
N LYS A 10 10.91 -44.39 -17.38
CA LYS A 10 10.55 -45.74 -16.95
C LYS A 10 9.45 -45.78 -15.87
N MET A 11 9.06 -44.60 -15.36
CA MET A 11 8.02 -44.47 -14.35
C MET A 11 6.73 -43.98 -14.98
N PRO A 12 5.54 -44.25 -14.39
CA PRO A 12 4.29 -43.64 -14.82
C PRO A 12 4.44 -42.12 -14.90
N SER A 13 4.20 -41.55 -16.08
CA SER A 13 4.48 -40.15 -16.34
C SER A 13 3.36 -39.55 -17.19
N THR A 14 2.88 -38.37 -16.84
CA THR A 14 1.93 -37.58 -17.62
C THR A 14 2.61 -36.31 -18.11
N PHE A 15 2.43 -35.98 -19.39
CA PHE A 15 3.08 -34.85 -20.03
C PHE A 15 2.06 -33.78 -20.37
N TYR A 16 2.43 -32.53 -20.09
CA TYR A 16 1.63 -31.35 -20.39
C TYR A 16 2.48 -30.39 -21.23
N PRO A 17 1.88 -29.69 -22.21
CA PRO A 17 2.62 -28.76 -23.06
C PRO A 17 3.16 -27.55 -22.28
N ASP A 18 2.44 -27.14 -21.24
CA ASP A 18 2.78 -25.99 -20.39
C ASP A 18 2.12 -26.09 -19.01
N THR A 19 2.51 -25.20 -18.10
CA THR A 19 1.96 -25.11 -16.73
C THR A 19 0.48 -24.76 -16.71
N ALA A 20 -0.01 -23.96 -17.65
CA ALA A 20 -1.41 -23.59 -17.70
C ALA A 20 -2.31 -24.79 -18.04
N SER A 21 -1.89 -25.63 -18.97
CA SER A 21 -2.55 -26.90 -19.32
C SER A 21 -2.58 -27.88 -18.15
N PHE A 22 -1.47 -27.99 -17.42
CA PHE A 22 -1.42 -28.77 -16.18
C PHE A 22 -2.44 -28.27 -15.16
N LEU A 23 -2.44 -26.98 -14.86
CA LEU A 23 -3.34 -26.37 -13.86
C LEU A 23 -4.80 -26.45 -14.25
N LYS A 24 -5.13 -26.47 -15.55
CA LYS A 24 -6.49 -26.62 -16.06
C LYS A 24 -7.02 -28.04 -15.88
N GLN A 25 -6.18 -29.04 -16.09
CA GLN A 25 -6.57 -30.45 -15.97
C GLN A 25 -6.55 -30.94 -14.52
N HIS A 26 -5.75 -30.28 -13.67
CA HIS A 26 -5.63 -30.62 -12.25
C HIS A 26 -5.95 -29.41 -11.37
N PRO A 27 -7.22 -28.95 -11.30
CA PRO A 27 -7.60 -27.74 -10.59
C PRO A 27 -7.41 -27.81 -9.07
N VAL A 28 -7.49 -29.01 -8.49
CA VAL A 28 -7.29 -29.25 -7.05
C VAL A 28 -6.58 -30.59 -6.86
N TYR A 29 -5.43 -30.57 -6.20
CA TYR A 29 -4.76 -31.77 -5.70
C TYR A 29 -4.91 -31.84 -4.19
N GLU A 30 -5.51 -32.93 -3.72
CA GLU A 30 -5.41 -33.33 -2.32
C GLU A 30 -4.23 -34.30 -2.16
N LEU A 31 -3.05 -33.77 -1.92
CA LEU A 31 -1.88 -34.53 -1.57
C LEU A 31 -1.86 -34.74 -0.05
N ASN A 32 -2.04 -35.97 0.40
CA ASN A 32 -1.99 -36.32 1.81
C ASN A 32 -0.72 -37.08 2.12
N ASN A 33 0.13 -36.54 3.02
CA ASN A 33 1.38 -37.10 3.47
C ASN A 33 2.39 -37.42 2.34
N GLU A 34 2.39 -36.59 1.30
CA GLU A 34 3.29 -36.71 0.17
C GLU A 34 4.28 -35.58 0.12
N CYS A 35 5.49 -35.83 -0.40
CA CYS A 35 6.48 -34.80 -0.68
C CYS A 35 6.51 -34.56 -2.18
N VAL A 36 6.24 -33.34 -2.59
CA VAL A 36 6.23 -32.93 -4.00
C VAL A 36 7.46 -32.10 -4.32
N LEU A 37 8.27 -32.58 -5.24
CA LEU A 37 9.40 -31.83 -5.78
C LEU A 37 8.96 -31.10 -7.06
N LEU A 38 8.97 -29.77 -7.05
CA LEU A 38 8.81 -28.94 -8.24
C LEU A 38 10.20 -28.51 -8.73
N LYS A 39 10.62 -28.99 -9.89
CA LYS A 39 11.93 -28.67 -10.48
C LYS A 39 11.77 -28.32 -11.95
N GLY A 40 12.20 -27.11 -12.33
CA GLY A 40 12.18 -26.65 -13.72
C GLY A 40 12.82 -25.28 -13.87
N ALA A 41 13.03 -24.86 -15.14
CA ALA A 41 13.50 -23.53 -15.44
C ALA A 41 12.40 -22.48 -15.18
N ARG A 42 12.78 -21.23 -14.92
CA ARG A 42 11.85 -20.12 -14.62
C ARG A 42 10.78 -19.92 -15.69
N VAL A 43 11.08 -20.22 -16.93
CA VAL A 43 10.13 -20.13 -18.05
C VAL A 43 8.86 -20.97 -17.85
N PHE A 44 8.93 -22.02 -17.02
CA PHE A 44 7.78 -22.88 -16.72
C PHE A 44 6.90 -22.36 -15.57
N GLU A 45 7.30 -21.30 -14.89
CA GLU A 45 6.51 -20.66 -13.82
C GLU A 45 5.93 -21.64 -12.79
N PHE A 46 6.73 -22.58 -12.30
CA PHE A 46 6.30 -23.63 -11.37
C PHE A 46 5.85 -23.10 -10.00
N GLU A 47 6.17 -21.85 -9.67
CA GLU A 47 5.59 -21.14 -8.55
C GLU A 47 4.05 -21.09 -8.59
N LYS A 48 3.45 -21.03 -9.77
CA LYS A 48 1.99 -21.10 -9.94
C LYS A 48 1.43 -22.46 -9.50
N ILE A 49 2.17 -23.54 -9.74
CA ILE A 49 1.82 -24.87 -9.26
C ILE A 49 1.98 -24.93 -7.73
N ALA A 50 3.11 -24.43 -7.21
CA ALA A 50 3.38 -24.42 -5.77
C ALA A 50 2.29 -23.68 -4.99
N GLU A 51 1.84 -22.52 -5.48
CA GLU A 51 0.75 -21.77 -4.88
C GLU A 51 -0.58 -22.56 -4.86
N ARG A 52 -0.85 -23.29 -5.94
CA ARG A 52 -2.07 -24.11 -6.05
C ARG A 52 -2.05 -25.32 -5.11
N LEU A 53 -0.88 -25.94 -4.95
CA LEU A 53 -0.69 -27.12 -4.08
C LEU A 53 -0.56 -26.74 -2.61
N ARG A 54 -0.26 -25.47 -2.29
CA ARG A 54 -0.12 -25.03 -0.91
C ARG A 54 -1.46 -25.14 -0.19
N LYS A 55 -1.56 -26.11 0.74
CA LYS A 55 -2.72 -26.24 1.63
C LYS A 55 -2.82 -24.99 2.50
N ARG A 56 -3.82 -24.15 2.27
CA ARG A 56 -4.11 -23.00 3.12
C ARG A 56 -4.79 -23.50 4.37
N THR A 57 -4.00 -23.78 5.41
CA THR A 57 -4.50 -24.27 6.71
C THR A 57 -5.15 -23.16 7.53
N HIS A 58 -4.78 -21.92 7.26
CA HIS A 58 -5.38 -20.74 7.90
C HIS A 58 -5.59 -19.63 6.85
N GLN A 59 -6.78 -19.11 6.81
CA GLN A 59 -7.07 -17.87 6.06
C GLN A 59 -7.38 -16.80 7.09
N THR A 60 -6.50 -15.83 7.23
CA THR A 60 -6.78 -14.60 7.95
C THR A 60 -7.18 -13.56 6.93
N TYR A 61 -8.37 -12.99 7.05
CA TYR A 61 -8.79 -11.84 6.23
C TYR A 61 -8.96 -10.62 7.10
N LEU A 62 -8.59 -9.49 6.55
CA LEU A 62 -9.03 -8.20 7.03
C LEU A 62 -10.25 -7.80 6.18
N GLU A 63 -11.43 -7.74 6.80
CA GLU A 63 -12.63 -7.23 6.16
C GLU A 63 -12.82 -5.76 6.52
N VAL A 64 -12.81 -4.88 5.53
CA VAL A 64 -13.02 -3.44 5.69
C VAL A 64 -14.41 -3.07 5.19
N ASN A 65 -15.31 -2.67 6.08
CA ASN A 65 -16.66 -2.26 5.73
C ASN A 65 -16.70 -0.74 5.49
N LEU A 66 -16.72 -0.33 4.22
CA LEU A 66 -16.71 1.07 3.82
C LEU A 66 -17.94 1.86 4.31
N SER A 67 -19.10 1.23 4.41
CA SER A 67 -20.32 1.90 4.93
C SER A 67 -20.20 2.22 6.42
N ARG A 68 -19.55 1.35 7.20
CA ARG A 68 -19.26 1.62 8.61
C ARG A 68 -18.19 2.71 8.77
N MET A 69 -17.20 2.73 7.90
CA MET A 69 -16.22 3.82 7.87
C MET A 69 -16.89 5.15 7.54
N GLN A 70 -17.80 5.18 6.56
CA GLN A 70 -18.62 6.33 6.25
C GLN A 70 -19.38 6.82 7.49
N HIS A 71 -20.08 5.94 8.18
CA HIS A 71 -20.80 6.28 9.41
C HIS A 71 -19.87 6.89 10.47
N ASN A 72 -18.66 6.36 10.63
CA ASN A 72 -17.68 6.90 11.58
C ASN A 72 -17.22 8.32 11.18
N ILE A 73 -16.98 8.56 9.87
CA ILE A 73 -16.65 9.89 9.36
C ILE A 73 -17.76 10.89 9.68
N ASP A 74 -19.02 10.51 9.42
CA ASP A 74 -20.18 11.36 9.67
C ASP A 74 -20.33 11.65 11.17
N ALA A 75 -20.13 10.67 12.03
CA ALA A 75 -20.17 10.84 13.48
C ALA A 75 -19.08 11.81 13.99
N VAL A 76 -17.84 11.69 13.48
CA VAL A 76 -16.75 12.62 13.82
C VAL A 76 -17.12 14.06 13.37
N LYS A 77 -17.54 14.22 12.11
CA LYS A 77 -17.93 15.53 11.57
C LYS A 77 -19.08 16.17 12.34
N ALA A 78 -20.08 15.39 12.70
CA ALA A 78 -21.19 15.88 13.52
C ALA A 78 -20.73 16.37 14.88
N LYS A 79 -19.76 15.67 15.51
CA LYS A 79 -19.25 16.00 16.84
C LYS A 79 -18.37 17.26 16.85
N VAL A 80 -17.49 17.42 15.83
CA VAL A 80 -16.57 18.58 15.77
C VAL A 80 -17.21 19.83 15.17
N GLY A 81 -18.35 19.67 14.48
CA GLY A 81 -19.09 20.78 13.88
C GLY A 81 -18.51 21.25 12.54
N LYS A 82 -19.29 22.07 11.83
CA LYS A 82 -19.00 22.49 10.43
C LYS A 82 -17.80 23.42 10.28
N GLN A 83 -17.37 24.08 11.35
CA GLN A 83 -16.25 25.03 11.31
C GLN A 83 -14.89 24.34 11.50
N THR A 84 -14.88 23.11 11.98
CA THR A 84 -13.65 22.36 12.23
C THR A 84 -13.28 21.54 11.01
N LYS A 85 -12.05 21.73 10.50
CA LYS A 85 -11.48 20.89 9.45
C LYS A 85 -11.04 19.55 10.01
N VAL A 86 -11.20 18.51 9.22
CA VAL A 86 -10.86 17.13 9.60
C VAL A 86 -9.78 16.60 8.69
N MET A 87 -8.69 16.12 9.28
CA MET A 87 -7.64 15.39 8.59
C MET A 87 -7.73 13.90 8.94
N ALA A 88 -7.55 13.06 7.94
CA ALA A 88 -7.52 11.61 8.13
C ALA A 88 -6.13 11.04 7.79
N MET A 89 -5.61 10.18 8.67
CA MET A 89 -4.35 9.48 8.43
C MET A 89 -4.56 8.25 7.54
N VAL A 90 -3.83 8.18 6.44
CA VAL A 90 -3.87 7.06 5.47
C VAL A 90 -2.50 6.43 5.24
N LYS A 91 -1.55 6.69 6.14
CA LYS A 91 -0.20 6.09 6.11
C LYS A 91 -0.23 4.56 6.19
N ALA A 92 0.86 3.90 5.79
CA ALA A 92 1.02 2.45 5.83
C ALA A 92 -0.16 1.71 5.17
N LEU A 93 -0.50 2.10 3.93
CA LEU A 93 -1.65 1.55 3.18
C LEU A 93 -2.98 1.70 3.94
N ALA A 94 -3.22 2.87 4.55
CA ALA A 94 -4.33 3.11 5.46
C ALA A 94 -4.41 2.05 6.58
N TYR A 95 -3.26 1.81 7.23
CA TYR A 95 -3.07 0.78 8.26
C TYR A 95 -3.41 -0.63 7.77
N GLY A 96 -3.09 -0.94 6.51
CA GLY A 96 -3.36 -2.23 5.87
C GLY A 96 -4.77 -2.38 5.27
N SER A 97 -5.60 -1.35 5.36
CA SER A 97 -6.98 -1.37 4.83
C SER A 97 -7.08 -1.05 3.32
N GLY A 98 -5.96 -0.68 2.69
CA GLY A 98 -5.91 -0.26 1.29
C GLY A 98 -5.93 1.27 1.15
N ASP A 99 -4.84 1.84 0.64
CA ASP A 99 -4.61 3.28 0.58
C ASP A 99 -5.60 4.00 -0.36
N TYR A 100 -5.71 3.55 -1.60
CA TYR A 100 -6.50 4.21 -2.62
C TYR A 100 -8.01 4.19 -2.32
N GLN A 101 -8.57 3.03 -1.96
CA GLN A 101 -10.00 2.88 -1.68
C GLN A 101 -10.42 3.74 -0.49
N ILE A 102 -9.60 3.75 0.55
CA ILE A 102 -9.86 4.57 1.74
C ILE A 102 -9.68 6.06 1.43
N ALA A 103 -8.63 6.45 0.71
CA ALA A 103 -8.43 7.84 0.30
C ALA A 103 -9.60 8.35 -0.56
N LYS A 104 -10.11 7.56 -1.49
CA LYS A 104 -11.28 7.91 -2.31
C LYS A 104 -12.58 7.99 -1.50
N LEU A 105 -12.78 7.12 -0.53
CA LEU A 105 -13.91 7.24 0.41
C LEU A 105 -13.83 8.56 1.18
N LEU A 106 -12.66 8.90 1.73
CA LEU A 106 -12.43 10.13 2.47
C LEU A 106 -12.63 11.38 1.60
N GLU A 107 -12.12 11.37 0.36
CA GLU A 107 -12.30 12.44 -0.62
C GLU A 107 -13.78 12.65 -0.97
N THR A 108 -14.52 11.57 -1.28
CA THR A 108 -15.96 11.62 -1.56
C THR A 108 -16.73 12.21 -0.38
N ASN A 109 -16.26 11.94 0.83
CA ASN A 109 -16.81 12.48 2.06
C ASN A 109 -16.29 13.88 2.43
N LYS A 110 -15.54 14.52 1.54
CA LYS A 110 -15.05 15.89 1.72
C LYS A 110 -14.26 16.03 3.04
N ILE A 111 -13.32 15.10 3.28
CA ILE A 111 -12.29 15.28 4.30
C ILE A 111 -11.33 16.36 3.81
N ASP A 112 -10.93 17.26 4.70
CA ASP A 112 -10.16 18.45 4.32
C ASP A 112 -8.71 18.16 4.00
N TYR A 113 -8.11 17.15 4.67
CA TYR A 113 -6.72 16.73 4.49
C TYR A 113 -6.55 15.23 4.64
N LEU A 114 -5.59 14.69 3.91
CA LEU A 114 -5.02 13.36 4.15
C LEU A 114 -3.62 13.51 4.75
N GLY A 115 -3.28 12.66 5.72
CA GLY A 115 -1.94 12.58 6.27
C GLY A 115 -1.28 11.25 5.91
N VAL A 116 -0.03 11.30 5.43
CA VAL A 116 0.80 10.14 5.16
C VAL A 116 2.12 10.23 5.91
N ALA A 117 2.85 9.12 6.01
CA ALA A 117 4.15 9.12 6.68
C ALA A 117 5.26 9.65 5.76
N TYR A 118 5.31 9.17 4.53
CA TYR A 118 6.41 9.39 3.59
C TYR A 118 5.97 9.94 2.25
N THR A 119 6.92 10.53 1.51
CA THR A 119 6.70 11.19 0.22
C THR A 119 6.19 10.24 -0.85
N ASP A 120 6.66 9.00 -0.88
CA ASP A 120 6.25 7.98 -1.86
C ASP A 120 4.78 7.57 -1.69
N GLU A 121 4.27 7.51 -0.45
CA GLU A 121 2.85 7.27 -0.19
C GLU A 121 1.99 8.38 -0.78
N ALA A 122 2.40 9.65 -0.58
CA ALA A 122 1.68 10.81 -1.14
C ALA A 122 1.70 10.81 -2.67
N THR A 123 2.86 10.57 -3.26
CA THR A 123 3.04 10.52 -4.71
C THR A 123 2.17 9.42 -5.34
N LYS A 124 2.11 8.26 -4.71
CA LYS A 124 1.26 7.15 -5.15
C LYS A 124 -0.22 7.52 -5.13
N LEU A 125 -0.70 8.17 -4.07
CA LEU A 125 -2.09 8.62 -3.99
C LEU A 125 -2.41 9.65 -5.07
N ARG A 126 -1.52 10.63 -5.30
CA ARG A 126 -1.69 11.61 -6.38
C ARG A 126 -1.74 10.98 -7.76
N SER A 127 -0.79 10.07 -8.04
CA SER A 127 -0.75 9.34 -9.33
C SER A 127 -2.00 8.49 -9.56
N SER A 128 -2.67 8.08 -8.47
CA SER A 128 -3.96 7.38 -8.53
C SER A 128 -5.17 8.33 -8.65
N GLY A 129 -4.96 9.64 -8.76
CA GLY A 129 -6.02 10.63 -8.99
C GLY A 129 -6.74 11.11 -7.72
N VAL A 130 -6.10 11.02 -6.55
CA VAL A 130 -6.60 11.67 -5.31
C VAL A 130 -6.28 13.15 -5.37
N SER A 131 -7.26 14.03 -5.19
CA SER A 131 -7.13 15.49 -5.26
C SER A 131 -7.13 16.19 -3.89
N THR A 132 -7.60 15.52 -2.84
CA THR A 132 -7.59 16.06 -1.46
C THR A 132 -6.17 16.48 -1.06
N PRO A 133 -5.96 17.65 -0.39
CA PRO A 133 -4.64 18.04 0.11
C PRO A 133 -3.97 16.92 0.91
N ILE A 134 -2.66 16.72 0.69
CA ILE A 134 -1.88 15.65 1.35
C ILE A 134 -0.73 16.26 2.12
N MET A 135 -0.68 15.99 3.43
CA MET A 135 0.42 16.34 4.32
C MET A 135 1.34 15.14 4.52
N VAL A 136 2.65 15.33 4.37
CA VAL A 136 3.69 14.32 4.61
C VAL A 136 4.38 14.59 5.93
N LEU A 137 4.26 13.67 6.88
CA LEU A 137 4.77 13.84 8.25
C LEU A 137 6.30 13.74 8.34
N ASN A 138 6.89 12.82 7.57
CA ASN A 138 8.35 12.64 7.51
C ASN A 138 8.82 12.74 6.06
N PRO A 139 8.93 13.97 5.52
CA PRO A 139 9.25 14.21 4.13
C PRO A 139 10.70 13.88 3.79
N ASP A 140 10.95 13.31 2.62
CA ASP A 140 12.25 13.34 1.98
C ASP A 140 12.38 14.65 1.20
N LEU A 141 13.25 15.55 1.69
CA LEU A 141 13.51 16.87 1.09
C LEU A 141 14.82 16.91 0.29
N THR A 142 15.36 15.77 -0.08
CA THR A 142 16.55 15.69 -0.97
C THR A 142 16.16 15.99 -2.42
N ASP A 143 14.95 15.64 -2.81
CA ASP A 143 14.33 15.99 -4.09
C ASP A 143 12.98 16.68 -3.84
N LEU A 144 12.86 17.92 -4.30
CA LEU A 144 11.63 18.71 -4.13
C LEU A 144 10.63 18.56 -5.28
N THR A 145 11.01 17.86 -6.35
CA THR A 145 10.15 17.63 -7.53
C THR A 145 8.77 17.07 -7.17
N PRO A 146 8.65 16.04 -6.29
CA PRO A 146 7.34 15.53 -5.91
C PRO A 146 6.42 16.56 -5.26
N TYR A 147 6.97 17.48 -4.48
CA TYR A 147 6.18 18.51 -3.78
C TYR A 147 5.66 19.58 -4.74
N LEU A 148 6.46 19.95 -5.72
CA LEU A 148 6.10 20.92 -6.74
C LEU A 148 5.09 20.35 -7.75
N ASP A 149 5.39 19.18 -8.31
CA ASP A 149 4.61 18.57 -9.39
C ASP A 149 3.27 18.03 -8.90
N PHE A 150 3.22 17.45 -7.71
CA PHE A 150 2.02 16.85 -7.13
C PHE A 150 1.34 17.70 -6.07
N GLN A 151 1.84 18.89 -5.80
CA GLN A 151 1.29 19.80 -4.77
C GLN A 151 1.10 19.09 -3.42
N ILE A 152 2.16 18.42 -2.97
CA ILE A 152 2.22 17.72 -1.68
C ILE A 152 2.79 18.70 -0.65
N GLU A 153 2.31 18.65 0.57
CA GLU A 153 2.63 19.60 1.62
C GLU A 153 3.52 18.91 2.70
N PRO A 154 4.83 19.23 2.78
CA PRO A 154 5.71 18.62 3.76
C PRO A 154 5.54 19.23 5.14
N VAL A 155 5.73 18.42 6.19
CA VAL A 155 5.91 18.87 7.55
C VAL A 155 7.39 19.26 7.77
N ILE A 156 7.63 20.43 8.31
CA ILE A 156 8.92 20.99 8.62
C ILE A 156 9.09 20.97 10.14
N TYR A 157 10.11 20.29 10.61
CA TYR A 157 10.33 20.01 12.03
C TYR A 157 11.73 20.41 12.53
N SER A 158 12.56 21.05 11.67
CA SER A 158 13.89 21.54 12.01
C SER A 158 14.32 22.68 11.07
N PHE A 159 15.30 23.47 11.49
CA PHE A 159 15.88 24.52 10.63
C PHE A 159 16.57 23.94 9.39
N ASP A 160 17.16 22.73 9.48
CA ASP A 160 17.73 22.04 8.33
C ASP A 160 16.62 21.75 7.29
N SER A 161 15.50 21.18 7.72
CA SER A 161 14.36 20.92 6.83
C SER A 161 13.76 22.21 6.26
N LEU A 162 13.69 23.29 7.05
CA LEU A 162 13.22 24.58 6.59
C LEU A 162 14.12 25.17 5.50
N SER A 163 15.43 25.09 5.69
CA SER A 163 16.40 25.61 4.73
C SER A 163 16.27 25.00 3.34
N LYS A 164 15.86 23.73 3.24
CA LYS A 164 15.68 23.01 1.98
C LYS A 164 14.49 23.50 1.16
N VAL A 165 13.44 23.98 1.81
CA VAL A 165 12.21 24.45 1.15
C VAL A 165 12.14 25.98 1.06
N GLN A 166 13.11 26.70 1.65
CA GLN A 166 13.15 28.16 1.63
C GLN A 166 13.16 28.70 0.20
N ASN A 167 12.37 29.73 -0.06
CA ASN A 167 12.20 30.37 -1.37
C ASN A 167 11.61 29.44 -2.46
N LYS A 168 10.94 28.37 -2.09
CA LYS A 168 10.18 27.51 -2.99
C LYS A 168 8.68 27.78 -2.84
N ASP A 169 7.95 27.64 -3.92
CA ASP A 169 6.47 27.75 -3.90
C ASP A 169 5.85 26.42 -3.45
N ILE A 170 6.12 26.06 -2.19
CA ILE A 170 5.64 24.84 -1.53
C ILE A 170 4.93 25.27 -0.24
N LYS A 171 3.67 24.84 -0.09
CA LYS A 171 2.97 24.96 1.19
C LYS A 171 3.58 24.00 2.19
N ILE A 172 3.82 24.47 3.39
CA ILE A 172 4.45 23.69 4.48
C ILE A 172 3.57 23.67 5.72
N HIS A 173 3.80 22.68 6.57
CA HIS A 173 3.28 22.61 7.93
C HIS A 173 4.47 22.67 8.89
N LEU A 174 4.35 23.41 10.00
CA LEU A 174 5.37 23.44 11.04
C LEU A 174 4.96 22.49 12.16
N GLU A 175 5.88 21.62 12.58
CA GLU A 175 5.73 20.73 13.71
C GLU A 175 6.53 21.24 14.89
N PHE A 176 5.85 21.41 16.04
CA PHE A 176 6.49 21.74 17.31
C PHE A 176 6.41 20.54 18.25
N ASP A 177 7.50 20.24 18.94
CA ASP A 177 7.47 19.21 19.99
C ASP A 177 6.82 19.77 21.24
N THR A 178 5.61 19.32 21.50
CA THR A 178 4.83 19.69 22.68
C THR A 178 4.77 18.58 23.73
N GLY A 179 5.68 17.60 23.64
CA GLY A 179 5.82 16.53 24.63
C GLY A 179 5.85 15.11 24.10
N MET A 180 5.79 14.91 22.77
CA MET A 180 5.97 13.59 22.16
C MET A 180 7.45 13.18 22.05
N HIS A 181 8.36 14.16 21.95
CA HIS A 181 9.81 13.99 21.91
C HIS A 181 10.27 13.08 20.76
N ARG A 182 9.71 13.30 19.57
CA ARG A 182 10.08 12.56 18.35
C ARG A 182 10.66 13.46 17.27
N LEU A 183 9.88 14.41 16.78
CA LEU A 183 10.23 15.43 15.81
C LEU A 183 9.57 16.74 16.26
N GLY A 184 9.99 17.85 15.66
CA GLY A 184 9.42 19.16 15.92
C GLY A 184 10.46 20.16 16.40
N PHE A 185 10.18 21.44 16.21
CA PHE A 185 10.93 22.50 16.83
C PHE A 185 10.74 22.48 18.35
N ASP A 186 11.80 22.71 19.09
CA ASP A 186 11.67 22.92 20.52
C ASP A 186 10.98 24.27 20.80
N THR A 187 10.31 24.39 21.94
CA THR A 187 9.67 25.66 22.35
C THR A 187 10.67 26.75 22.67
N SER A 188 11.96 26.40 22.79
CA SER A 188 13.09 27.32 22.96
C SER A 188 13.74 27.75 21.66
N ASP A 189 13.41 27.13 20.53
CA ASP A 189 13.88 27.47 19.20
C ASP A 189 13.09 28.69 18.64
#